data_209037baabe80d99e12333c2e92e890b
#
_entry.id   209037baabe80d99e12333c2e92e890b
#
_cell.length_a   1.000
_cell.length_b   1.000
_cell.length_c   1.000
_cell.angle_alpha   90.00
_cell.angle_beta   90.00
_cell.angle_gamma   90.00
#
_symmetry.space_group_name_H-M   'P 1'
#
loop_
_entity.id
_entity.type
_entity.pdbx_description
1 polymer ?
#
loop_
_entity_poly.entity_id
_entity_poly.type
_entity_poly.pdbx_seq_one_letter_code
_entity_poly.pdbx_strand_id
1 'polypeptide(L)'
;MSMKKVPLRQCIGCGEMKSKKEMIRVIKTADEEILLDATGRKNGRGAYLCPSMGCMKKAVKSKGLERSFKMAIPKEVYDALEKEMEALGR
;
A
#
# COMPACT_ATOMS: atom_id res chain seq x y z
N MET A 1 14.62 15.85 25.67
CA MET A 1 14.74 15.40 24.82
C MET A 1 13.80 15.16 24.02
N SER A 2 13.73 15.50 23.11
CA SER A 2 12.77 15.26 22.36
C SER A 2 13.00 14.25 21.47
N MET A 3 12.30 13.28 21.46
CA MET A 3 12.45 12.32 20.53
C MET A 3 11.47 12.52 19.51
N LYS A 4 11.87 12.54 18.29
CA LYS A 4 10.97 12.58 17.24
C LYS A 4 10.30 11.29 17.16
N LYS A 5 9.00 11.26 17.22
CA LYS A 5 8.27 10.03 17.01
C LYS A 5 8.17 9.77 15.56
N VAL A 6 8.55 8.59 15.15
CA VAL A 6 8.39 8.16 13.78
C VAL A 6 6.97 7.66 13.61
N PRO A 7 6.19 8.23 12.67
CA PRO A 7 4.83 7.75 12.47
C PRO A 7 4.84 6.29 12.03
N LEU A 8 4.00 5.52 12.66
CA LEU A 8 3.86 4.12 12.28
C LEU A 8 2.58 3.94 11.50
N ARG A 9 2.64 3.02 10.55
CA ARG A 9 1.47 2.67 9.75
C ARG A 9 1.31 1.17 9.78
N GLN A 10 0.09 0.74 9.62
CA GLN A 10 -0.19 -0.69 9.65
C GLN A 10 -0.20 -1.25 8.23
N CYS A 11 0.53 -2.34 8.03
CA CYS A 11 0.50 -3.03 6.76
C CYS A 11 -0.85 -3.71 6.61
N ILE A 12 -1.54 -3.45 5.51
CA ILE A 12 -2.85 -4.05 5.32
C ILE A 12 -2.79 -5.52 4.94
N GLY A 13 -1.59 -6.02 4.68
CA GLY A 13 -1.42 -7.44 4.39
C GLY A 13 -1.18 -8.24 5.65
N CYS A 14 -0.12 -7.91 6.38
CA CYS A 14 0.25 -8.70 7.56
C CYS A 14 -0.21 -8.10 8.87
N GLY A 15 -0.65 -6.86 8.87
CA GLY A 15 -1.16 -6.24 10.08
C GLY A 15 -0.12 -5.67 11.02
N GLU A 16 1.15 -5.76 10.66
CA GLU A 16 2.19 -5.25 11.53
C GLU A 16 2.33 -3.74 11.43
N MET A 17 2.70 -3.12 12.53
CA MET A 17 2.94 -1.69 12.55
C MET A 17 4.41 -1.45 12.22
N LYS A 18 4.66 -0.60 11.25
CA LYS A 18 6.02 -0.29 10.83
C LYS A 18 6.13 1.18 10.48
N SER A 19 7.38 1.67 10.41
CA SER A 19 7.63 3.01 9.95
C SER A 19 7.21 3.12 8.49
N LYS A 20 6.59 4.22 8.12
CA LYS A 20 6.16 4.39 6.74
C LYS A 20 7.35 4.35 5.78
N LYS A 21 8.56 4.62 6.26
CA LYS A 21 9.74 4.52 5.41
C LYS A 21 10.06 3.08 5.02
N GLU A 22 9.56 2.14 5.80
CA GLU A 22 9.80 0.74 5.51
C GLU A 22 8.69 0.11 4.69
N MET A 23 7.74 0.91 4.26
CA MET A 23 6.57 0.39 3.57
C MET A 23 6.34 1.12 2.27
N ILE A 24 5.54 0.49 1.42
CA ILE A 24 5.14 1.10 0.18
C ILE A 24 3.70 1.55 0.32
N ARG A 25 3.39 2.68 -0.25
CA ARG A 25 2.06 3.24 -0.17
C ARG A 25 1.30 2.95 -1.44
N VAL A 26 0.06 2.48 -1.30
CA VAL A 26 -0.86 2.35 -2.41
C VAL A 26 -1.84 3.51 -2.30
N ILE A 27 -2.02 4.24 -3.36
CA ILE A 27 -2.89 5.42 -3.31
C ILE A 27 -4.06 5.29 -4.26
N LYS A 28 -5.13 6.02 -3.90
CA LYS A 28 -6.27 6.18 -4.77
C LYS A 28 -6.33 7.65 -5.13
N THR A 29 -6.18 7.96 -6.41
CA THR A 29 -6.17 9.34 -6.85
C THR A 29 -7.57 9.90 -6.94
N ALA A 30 -7.66 11.20 -7.21
CA ALA A 30 -8.96 11.85 -7.38
C ALA A 30 -9.75 11.27 -8.55
N ASP A 31 -9.03 10.70 -9.51
CA ASP A 31 -9.69 10.05 -10.66
C ASP A 31 -10.02 8.59 -10.36
N GLU A 32 -9.85 8.19 -9.11
CA GLU A 32 -10.12 6.82 -8.67
C GLU A 32 -9.19 5.79 -9.28
N GLU A 33 -7.98 6.22 -9.61
CA GLU A 33 -6.95 5.29 -10.05
C GLU A 33 -6.19 4.77 -8.84
N ILE A 34 -5.84 3.50 -8.90
CA ILE A 34 -5.10 2.87 -7.82
C ILE A 34 -3.67 2.66 -8.29
N LEU A 35 -2.72 3.24 -7.58
CA LEU A 35 -1.32 3.22 -7.98
C LEU A 35 -0.43 2.93 -6.79
N LEU A 36 0.77 2.41 -7.08
CA LEU A 36 1.80 2.33 -6.06
C LEU A 36 2.55 3.65 -6.04
N ASP A 37 2.83 4.12 -4.85
CA ASP A 37 3.58 5.36 -4.69
C ASP A 37 4.81 5.07 -3.85
N ALA A 38 5.91 4.75 -4.50
CA ALA A 38 7.14 4.42 -3.81
C ALA A 38 7.78 5.63 -3.15
N THR A 39 7.47 6.82 -3.62
CA THR A 39 8.05 8.03 -3.06
C THR A 39 7.27 8.57 -1.87
N GLY A 40 6.02 8.21 -1.76
CA GLY A 40 5.17 8.74 -0.71
C GLY A 40 4.74 10.18 -0.91
N ARG A 41 4.95 10.72 -2.10
CA ARG A 41 4.66 12.14 -2.34
C ARG A 41 3.41 12.41 -3.13
N LYS A 42 2.82 11.39 -3.72
CA LYS A 42 1.62 11.62 -4.52
C LYS A 42 0.43 11.90 -3.63
N ASN A 43 -0.44 12.76 -4.12
CA ASN A 43 -1.65 13.06 -3.39
C ASN A 43 -2.68 11.97 -3.60
N GLY A 44 -3.44 11.72 -2.56
CA GLY A 44 -4.50 10.73 -2.64
C GLY A 44 -4.63 9.99 -1.33
N ARG A 45 -5.69 9.24 -1.24
CA ARG A 45 -5.90 8.41 -0.07
C ARG A 45 -4.95 7.23 -0.14
N GLY A 46 -4.31 6.91 0.97
CA GLY A 46 -3.27 5.90 0.94
C GLY A 46 -3.50 4.74 1.90
N ALA A 47 -2.96 3.61 1.53
CA ALA A 47 -2.86 2.46 2.40
C ALA A 47 -1.42 1.97 2.32
N TYR A 48 -0.93 1.35 3.37
CA TYR A 48 0.46 0.96 3.43
C TYR A 48 0.63 -0.54 3.40
N LEU A 49 1.71 -0.99 2.75
CA LEU A 49 2.04 -2.40 2.63
C LEU A 49 3.54 -2.58 2.83
N CYS A 50 3.94 -3.69 3.40
CA CYS A 50 5.34 -4.05 3.35
C CYS A 50 5.75 -4.23 1.90
N PRO A 51 6.99 -3.91 1.53
CA PRO A 51 7.45 -4.10 0.15
C PRO A 51 7.73 -5.58 -0.10
N SER A 52 6.68 -6.34 -0.11
CA SER A 52 6.77 -7.79 -0.17
C SER A 52 5.57 -8.34 -0.93
N MET A 53 5.84 -9.25 -1.86
CA MET A 53 4.76 -9.87 -2.59
C MET A 53 3.84 -10.66 -1.67
N GLY A 54 4.40 -11.20 -0.59
CA GLY A 54 3.58 -11.92 0.38
C GLY A 54 2.52 -11.03 0.99
N CYS A 55 2.90 -9.81 1.37
CA CYS A 55 1.93 -8.88 1.95
C CYS A 55 0.96 -8.38 0.89
N MET A 56 1.44 -8.15 -0.33
CA MET A 56 0.55 -7.73 -1.41
C MET A 56 -0.51 -8.80 -1.66
N LYS A 57 -0.10 -10.06 -1.72
CA LYS A 57 -1.06 -11.14 -1.95
C LYS A 57 -2.04 -11.28 -0.81
N LYS A 58 -1.58 -11.10 0.41
CA LYS A 58 -2.48 -11.14 1.57
C LYS A 58 -3.50 -10.00 1.50
N ALA A 59 -3.06 -8.83 1.10
CA ALA A 59 -3.97 -7.69 0.99
C ALA A 59 -5.01 -7.93 -0.09
N VAL A 60 -4.61 -8.52 -1.21
CA VAL A 60 -5.54 -8.84 -2.28
C VAL A 60 -6.56 -9.87 -1.79
N LYS A 61 -6.06 -10.91 -1.12
CA LYS A 61 -6.92 -11.99 -0.69
C LYS A 61 -7.92 -11.55 0.36
N SER A 62 -7.50 -10.67 1.26
CA SER A 62 -8.39 -10.20 2.33
C SER A 62 -9.24 -9.03 1.89
N LYS A 63 -9.00 -8.53 0.67
CA LYS A 63 -9.68 -7.36 0.14
C LYS A 63 -9.42 -6.12 1.01
N GLY A 64 -8.24 -6.07 1.60
CA GLY A 64 -7.87 -4.96 2.46
C GLY A 64 -7.84 -3.62 1.74
N LEU A 65 -7.37 -3.63 0.48
CA LEU A 65 -7.35 -2.40 -0.29
C LEU A 65 -8.76 -1.93 -0.64
N GLU A 66 -9.64 -2.86 -0.96
CA GLU A 66 -11.02 -2.49 -1.27
C GLU A 66 -11.70 -1.88 -0.06
N ARG A 67 -11.46 -2.45 1.11
CA ARG A 67 -12.03 -1.87 2.32
C ARG A 67 -11.43 -0.52 2.63
N SER A 68 -10.13 -0.39 2.43
CA SER A 68 -9.45 0.86 2.73
C SER A 68 -9.92 1.98 1.83
N PHE A 69 -10.11 1.70 0.55
CA PHE A 69 -10.52 2.72 -0.41
C PHE A 69 -12.03 2.77 -0.65
N LYS A 70 -12.76 1.84 -0.04
CA LYS A 70 -14.22 1.78 -0.14
C LYS A 70 -14.70 1.71 -1.58
N MET A 71 -14.00 0.92 -2.39
CA MET A 71 -14.40 0.71 -3.77
C MET A 71 -13.92 -0.65 -4.20
N ALA A 72 -14.60 -1.22 -5.19
CA ALA A 72 -14.16 -2.48 -5.76
C ALA A 72 -12.93 -2.24 -6.62
N ILE A 73 -11.97 -3.15 -6.57
CA ILE A 73 -10.76 -3.05 -7.36
C ILE A 73 -10.74 -4.21 -8.34
N PRO A 74 -10.75 -3.91 -9.64
CA PRO A 74 -10.73 -4.97 -10.65
C PRO A 74 -9.45 -5.78 -10.60
N LYS A 75 -9.53 -7.01 -11.06
CA LYS A 75 -8.36 -7.86 -11.08
C LYS A 75 -7.22 -7.26 -11.88
N GLU A 76 -7.53 -6.55 -12.94
CA GLU A 76 -6.51 -5.92 -13.77
C GLU A 76 -5.66 -4.95 -12.97
N VAL A 77 -6.30 -4.23 -12.06
CA VAL A 77 -5.59 -3.28 -11.22
C VAL A 77 -4.70 -4.03 -10.24
N TYR A 78 -5.22 -5.09 -9.65
CA TYR A 78 -4.40 -5.90 -8.75
C TYR A 78 -3.19 -6.48 -9.48
N ASP A 79 -3.39 -6.96 -10.70
CA ASP A 79 -2.28 -7.50 -11.47
C ASP A 79 -1.22 -6.45 -11.72
N ALA A 80 -1.64 -5.23 -12.04
CA ALA A 80 -0.69 -4.14 -12.27
C ALA A 80 0.07 -3.79 -10.99
N LEU A 81 -0.62 -3.77 -9.86
CA LEU A 81 0.03 -3.48 -8.59
C LEU A 81 1.05 -4.56 -8.24
N GLU A 82 0.72 -5.80 -8.50
CA GLU A 82 1.65 -6.89 -8.21
C GLU A 82 2.89 -6.79 -9.08
N LYS A 83 2.71 -6.43 -10.35
CA LYS A 83 3.85 -6.26 -11.23
C LYS A 83 4.74 -5.11 -10.78
N GLU A 84 4.13 -4.02 -10.35
CA GLU A 84 4.90 -2.89 -9.87
C GLU A 84 5.65 -3.24 -8.60
N MET A 85 5.00 -3.98 -7.71
CA MET A 85 5.64 -4.40 -6.49
C MET A 85 6.86 -5.27 -6.79
N GLU A 86 6.71 -6.18 -7.74
CA GLU A 86 7.79 -7.04 -8.15
C GLU A 86 8.94 -6.24 -8.72
N ALA A 87 8.64 -5.24 -9.52
CA ALA A 87 9.67 -4.40 -10.11
C ALA A 87 10.42 -3.55 -9.11
N LEU A 88 9.76 -3.19 -8.02
CA LEU A 88 10.41 -2.43 -6.96
C LEU A 88 11.40 -3.27 -6.18
N GLY A 89 11.25 -4.58 -6.36
CA GLY A 89 12.17 -5.22 -5.91
C GLY A 89 12.55 -5.81 -4.89
N ARG A 90 12.27 -6.34 -4.77
CA ARG A 90 12.75 -6.97 -3.87
C ARG A 90 12.18 -8.02 -3.58
#